data_5b3dc88a0c69188cd7760ebae231d64d
#
_entry.id   5b3dc88a0c69188cd7760ebae231d64d
#
_cell.length_a   1.000
_cell.length_b   1.000
_cell.length_c   1.000
_cell.angle_alpha   90.00
_cell.angle_beta   90.00
_cell.angle_gamma   90.00
#
_symmetry.space_group_name_H-M   'P 1'
#
loop_
_entity.id
_entity.type
_entity.pdbx_description
1 polymer ?
#
loop_
_entity_poly.entity_id
_entity_poly.type
_entity_poly.pdbx_seq_one_letter_code
_entity_poly.pdbx_strand_id
1 'polypeptide(L)' 'MSKWNKLISEIKNLSKDLRFNEIKKILESYGYRMDSPSGGSSHRIFRKQGSRSLTIPENSPVKVAYVKMVRDIILEKEKD' A
#
# COMPACT_ATOMS: atom_id res chain seq x y z
N MET A 1 2.82 -0.22 22.10
CA MET A 1 2.51 0.20 20.73
C MET A 1 2.05 -0.97 19.92
N SER A 2 1.05 -0.77 19.11
CA SER A 2 0.55 -1.84 18.28
C SER A 2 1.46 -2.06 17.07
N LYS A 3 1.42 -3.28 16.52
CA LYS A 3 2.15 -3.59 15.29
C LYS A 3 1.69 -2.68 14.15
N TRP A 4 0.45 -2.23 14.21
CA TRP A 4 -0.12 -1.35 13.21
C TRP A 4 0.61 0.00 13.18
N ASN A 5 0.83 0.61 14.34
CA ASN A 5 1.52 1.89 14.41
C ASN A 5 2.95 1.78 13.91
N LYS A 6 3.59 0.65 14.21
CA LYS A 6 4.94 0.40 13.73
C LYS A 6 4.97 0.31 12.21
N LEU A 7 4.00 -0.38 11.63
CA LEU A 7 3.92 -0.54 10.18
C LEU A 7 3.72 0.81 9.49
N ILE A 8 2.83 1.64 10.01
CA ILE A 8 2.62 2.98 9.46
C ILE A 8 3.90 3.80 9.53
N SER A 9 4.60 3.72 10.64
CA SER A 9 5.87 4.43 10.81
C SER A 9 6.91 3.97 9.78
N GLU A 10 6.98 2.66 9.53
CA GLU A 10 7.91 2.12 8.54
C GLU A 10 7.59 2.63 7.14
N ILE A 11 6.31 2.72 6.80
CA ILE A 11 5.90 3.25 5.50
C ILE A 11 6.27 4.73 5.38
N LYS A 12 6.04 5.52 6.45
CA LYS A 12 6.40 6.94 6.44
C LYS A 12 7.91 7.15 6.27
N ASN A 13 8.70 6.22 6.79
CA ASN A 13 10.16 6.28 6.69
C ASN A 13 10.69 5.61 5.43
N LEU A 14 9.82 5.14 4.56
CA LEU A 14 10.18 4.50 3.29
C LEU A 14 11.08 3.29 3.50
N SER A 15 10.69 2.42 4.43
CA SER A 15 11.42 1.20 4.71
C SER A 15 11.57 0.35 3.45
N LYS A 16 12.73 -0.28 3.29
CA LYS A 16 13.02 -1.16 2.15
C LYS A 16 12.60 -2.61 2.41
N ASP A 17 12.17 -2.92 3.62
CA ASP A 17 11.89 -4.29 4.02
C ASP A 17 10.40 -4.61 4.12
N LEU A 18 9.57 -3.77 3.56
CA LEU A 18 8.11 -3.96 3.64
C LEU A 18 7.66 -5.08 2.71
N ARG A 19 6.76 -5.90 3.21
CA ARG A 19 6.20 -6.99 2.43
C ARG A 19 4.91 -6.56 1.76
N PHE A 20 4.59 -7.21 0.65
CA PHE A 20 3.38 -6.88 -0.09
C PHE A 20 2.13 -7.00 0.79
N ASN A 21 2.02 -8.05 1.61
CA ASN A 21 0.87 -8.23 2.48
C ASN A 21 0.68 -7.08 3.48
N GLU A 22 1.77 -6.49 3.92
CA GLU A 22 1.71 -5.35 4.82
C GLU A 22 1.13 -4.12 4.13
N ILE A 23 1.57 -3.87 2.91
CA ILE A 23 1.04 -2.76 2.11
C ILE A 23 -0.45 -2.99 1.82
N LYS A 24 -0.81 -4.23 1.48
CA LYS A 24 -2.20 -4.58 1.21
C LYS A 24 -3.09 -4.29 2.41
N LYS A 25 -2.67 -4.69 3.61
CA LYS A 25 -3.45 -4.45 4.82
C LYS A 25 -3.68 -2.96 5.05
N ILE A 26 -2.64 -2.15 4.85
CA ILE A 26 -2.75 -0.70 5.04
C ILE A 26 -3.76 -0.11 4.04
N LEU A 27 -3.63 -0.47 2.78
CA LEU A 27 -4.51 0.08 1.75
C LEU A 27 -5.96 -0.35 1.99
N GLU A 28 -6.17 -1.59 2.38
CA GLU A 28 -7.53 -2.07 2.67
C GLU A 28 -8.14 -1.31 3.85
N SER A 29 -7.34 -0.96 4.84
CA SER A 29 -7.83 -0.19 5.97
C SER A 29 -8.28 1.21 5.59
N TYR A 30 -7.77 1.73 4.48
CA TYR A 30 -8.17 3.04 3.97
C TYR A 30 -9.27 2.97 2.92
N GLY A 31 -9.86 1.79 2.74
CA GLY A 31 -11.00 1.64 1.85
C GLY A 31 -10.66 1.18 0.44
N TYR A 32 -9.41 0.84 0.19
CA TYR A 32 -9.01 0.31 -1.11
C TYR A 32 -9.38 -1.15 -1.25
N ARG A 33 -9.71 -1.56 -2.46
CA ARG A 33 -10.00 -2.95 -2.79
C ARG A 33 -8.96 -3.45 -3.77
N MET A 34 -8.44 -4.64 -3.53
CA MET A 34 -7.45 -5.24 -4.41
C MET A 34 -8.14 -6.06 -5.49
N ASP A 35 -7.82 -5.75 -6.73
CA ASP A 35 -8.27 -6.52 -7.88
C ASP A 35 -7.07 -7.25 -8.47
N SER A 36 -7.30 -8.50 -8.88
CA SER A 36 -6.28 -9.27 -9.58
C SER A 36 -6.61 -9.27 -11.08
N PRO A 37 -5.72 -8.76 -11.93
CA PRO A 37 -5.96 -8.85 -13.36
C PRO A 37 -6.00 -10.32 -13.78
N SER A 38 -6.84 -10.64 -14.75
CA SER A 38 -6.88 -11.99 -15.30
C SER A 38 -5.60 -12.23 -16.08
N GLY A 39 -5.17 -13.48 -16.16
CA GLY A 39 -4.02 -13.85 -16.97
C GLY A 39 -2.72 -14.08 -16.21
N GLY A 40 -2.76 -14.18 -14.89
CA GLY A 40 -1.60 -14.58 -14.11
C GLY A 40 -0.54 -13.50 -13.89
N SER A 41 -0.90 -12.25 -14.08
CA SER A 41 0.02 -11.15 -13.80
C SER A 41 0.34 -11.05 -12.31
N SER A 42 1.58 -10.72 -11.98
CA SER A 42 1.98 -10.48 -10.60
C SER A 42 1.58 -9.10 -10.09
N HIS A 43 1.03 -8.27 -10.95
CA HIS A 43 0.60 -6.93 -10.56
C HIS A 43 -0.79 -6.99 -9.93
N ARG A 44 -1.00 -6.20 -8.88
CA ARG A 44 -2.28 -6.09 -8.19
C ARG A 44 -2.73 -4.65 -8.24
N ILE A 45 -3.99 -4.44 -8.56
CA ILE A 45 -4.56 -3.10 -8.68
C ILE A 45 -5.39 -2.82 -7.44
N PHE A 46 -5.09 -1.70 -6.77
CA PHE A 46 -5.86 -1.26 -5.62
C PHE A 46 -6.73 -0.09 -6.04
N ARG A 47 -8.03 -0.23 -5.84
CA ARG A 47 -9.02 0.76 -6.27
C ARG A 47 -9.84 1.25 -5.10
N LYS A 48 -10.14 2.55 -5.13
CA LYS A 48 -11.02 3.18 -4.16
C LYS A 48 -11.86 4.22 -4.88
N GLN A 49 -13.16 4.21 -4.61
CA GLN A 49 -14.07 5.15 -5.23
C GLN A 49 -13.66 6.59 -4.89
N GLY A 50 -13.55 7.42 -5.90
CA GLY A 50 -13.15 8.81 -5.71
C GLY A 50 -11.66 9.03 -5.58
N SER A 51 -10.86 7.98 -5.71
CA SER A 51 -9.40 8.09 -5.61
C SER A 51 -8.73 7.40 -6.79
N ARG A 52 -7.46 7.72 -7.00
CA ARG A 52 -6.70 7.09 -8.06
C ARG A 52 -6.42 5.63 -7.73
N SER A 53 -6.44 4.80 -8.76
CA SER A 53 -6.03 3.41 -8.57
C SER A 53 -4.50 3.33 -8.48
N LEU A 54 -4.04 2.31 -7.75
CA LEU A 54 -2.61 2.04 -7.59
C LEU A 54 -2.33 0.64 -8.11
N THR A 55 -1.23 0.50 -8.86
CA THR A 55 -0.79 -0.82 -9.31
C THR A 55 0.52 -1.14 -8.61
N ILE A 56 0.52 -2.21 -7.82
CA ILE A 56 1.69 -2.61 -7.03
C ILE A 56 2.02 -4.05 -7.35
N PRO A 57 3.26 -4.36 -7.78
CA PRO A 57 3.67 -5.75 -8.03
C PRO A 57 3.63 -6.56 -6.75
N GLU A 58 3.18 -7.80 -6.85
CA GLU A 58 3.15 -8.70 -5.70
C GLU A 58 4.53 -9.29 -5.46
N ASN A 59 5.47 -8.44 -5.07
CA ASN A 59 6.84 -8.82 -4.79
C ASN A 59 7.23 -8.36 -3.39
N SER A 60 8.07 -9.14 -2.74
CA SER A 60 8.61 -8.75 -1.44
C SER A 60 10.13 -8.79 -1.53
N PRO A 61 10.81 -7.75 -1.04
CA PRO A 61 10.25 -6.53 -0.45
C PRO A 61 9.66 -5.61 -1.52
N VAL A 62 8.70 -4.79 -1.11
CA VAL A 62 8.07 -3.82 -2.01
C VAL A 62 9.05 -2.68 -2.28
N LYS A 63 9.16 -2.30 -3.54
CA LYS A 63 10.10 -1.22 -3.91
C LYS A 63 9.68 0.10 -3.31
N VAL A 64 10.66 0.91 -2.93
CA VAL A 64 10.43 2.20 -2.28
C VAL A 64 9.52 3.11 -3.11
N ALA A 65 9.61 3.03 -4.43
CA ALA A 65 8.74 3.85 -5.29
C ALA A 65 7.26 3.61 -5.00
N TYR A 66 6.88 2.36 -4.71
CA TYR A 66 5.49 2.04 -4.37
C TYR A 66 5.19 2.41 -2.92
N VAL A 67 6.16 2.26 -2.05
CA VAL A 67 5.99 2.66 -0.64
C VAL A 67 5.70 4.16 -0.56
N LYS A 68 6.34 4.96 -1.39
CA LYS A 68 6.07 6.40 -1.44
C LYS A 68 4.62 6.70 -1.78
N MET A 69 4.04 5.94 -2.71
CA MET A 69 2.64 6.13 -3.08
C MET A 69 1.72 5.87 -1.90
N VAL A 70 2.00 4.80 -1.16
CA VAL A 70 1.21 4.47 0.03
C VAL A 70 1.41 5.51 1.12
N ARG A 71 2.65 5.97 1.31
CA ARG A 71 2.93 7.02 2.29
C ARG A 71 2.12 8.28 1.99
N ASP A 72 2.04 8.67 0.72
CA ASP A 72 1.30 9.87 0.35
C ASP A 72 -0.18 9.73 0.70
N ILE A 73 -0.75 8.53 0.53
CA ILE A 73 -2.12 8.27 0.91
C ILE A 73 -2.31 8.43 2.42
N ILE A 74 -1.37 7.90 3.20
CA ILE A 74 -1.43 8.00 4.66
C ILE A 74 -1.36 9.46 5.10
N LEU A 75 -0.43 10.22 4.55
CA LEU A 75 -0.24 11.62 4.92
C LEU A 75 -1.44 12.45 4.53
N GLU A 76 -2.02 12.19 3.37
CA GLU A 76 -3.20 12.90 2.93
C GLU A 76 -4.38 12.63 3.85
N LYS A 77 -4.54 11.38 4.28
CA LYS A 77 -5.61 11.02 5.19
C LYS A 77 -5.45 11.69 6.56
N GLU A 78 -4.21 11.84 7.01
CA GLU A 78 -3.93 12.48 8.29
C GLU A 78 -4.22 13.97 8.31
N LYS A 79 -4.28 14.61 7.14
CA LYS A 79 -4.61 16.03 7.05
C LYS A 79 -6.10 16.32 7.21
N ASP A 80 -6.94 15.34 7.09
CA ASP A 80 -8.40 15.51 7.17
C ASP A 80 -8.92 15.61 8.62
#